data_e6e16f72f395a2590625b243b1cde2a0
#
_entry.id   e6e16f72f395a2590625b243b1cde2a0
#
_cell.length_a   1.000
_cell.length_b   1.000
_cell.length_c   1.000
_cell.angle_alpha   90.00
_cell.angle_beta   90.00
_cell.angle_gamma   90.00
#
_symmetry.space_group_name_H-M   'P 1'
#
loop_
_entity.id
_entity.type
_entity.pdbx_description
1 polymer ?
#
loop_
_entity_poly.entity_id
_entity_poly.type
_entity_poly.pdbx_seq_one_letter_code
_entity_poly.pdbx_strand_id
1 'polypeptide(L)'
;MTPFHLKIVTPDGLIFDGQAEELIVRTTGGDVAILARHIDYVAALGMGRAVVVSNGGRRTAACIGGMLSVSGGEVTLVPTTFEWADKIDVARAEAAREKAEKVLHDKNASDTDLRLAEAKLHRALVRKSVASNL
;
A
#
# COMPACT_ATOMS: atom_id res chain seq x y z
N MET A 1 -17.01 -7.86 15.41
CA MET A 1 -15.75 -7.33 15.94
C MET A 1 -15.94 -5.88 16.37
N THR A 2 -15.17 -5.47 17.35
CA THR A 2 -15.20 -4.07 17.80
C THR A 2 -14.56 -3.18 16.76
N PRO A 3 -15.22 -2.11 16.30
CA PRO A 3 -14.63 -1.21 15.32
C PRO A 3 -13.69 -0.20 15.96
N PHE A 4 -12.86 0.40 15.13
CA PHE A 4 -12.01 1.53 15.48
C PHE A 4 -12.09 2.58 14.36
N HIS A 5 -11.74 3.81 14.67
CA HIS A 5 -11.72 4.87 13.66
C HIS A 5 -10.45 4.76 12.83
N LEU A 6 -10.64 4.67 11.52
CA LEU A 6 -9.55 4.62 10.55
C LEU A 6 -9.67 5.81 9.59
N LYS A 7 -8.57 6.50 9.39
CA LYS A 7 -8.47 7.57 8.41
C LYS A 7 -7.29 7.28 7.47
N ILE A 8 -7.55 7.33 6.17
CA ILE A 8 -6.52 7.13 5.14
C ILE A 8 -6.44 8.40 4.31
N VAL A 9 -5.27 9.04 4.32
CA VAL A 9 -5.02 10.31 3.63
C VAL A 9 -3.78 10.17 2.77
N THR A 10 -3.88 10.57 1.50
CA THR A 10 -2.74 10.63 0.58
C THR A 10 -2.49 12.09 0.18
N PRO A 11 -1.37 12.37 -0.51
CA PRO A 11 -1.16 13.72 -1.07
C PRO A 11 -2.30 14.17 -2.00
N ASP A 12 -3.04 13.22 -2.59
CA ASP A 12 -4.17 13.52 -3.48
C ASP A 12 -5.48 13.72 -2.73
N GLY A 13 -5.50 13.53 -1.42
CA GLY A 13 -6.67 13.79 -0.60
C GLY A 13 -7.09 12.63 0.28
N LEU A 14 -8.30 12.75 0.82
CA LEU A 14 -8.89 11.78 1.73
C LEU A 14 -9.39 10.56 0.94
N ILE A 15 -8.95 9.37 1.35
CA ILE A 15 -9.34 8.10 0.72
C ILE A 15 -10.43 7.39 1.54
N PHE A 16 -10.30 7.41 2.85
CA PHE A 16 -11.21 6.71 3.76
C PHE A 16 -11.26 7.45 5.09
N ASP A 17 -12.46 7.57 5.65
CA ASP A 17 -12.65 8.12 6.99
C ASP A 17 -13.89 7.48 7.58
N GLY A 18 -13.70 6.53 8.47
CA GLY A 18 -14.83 5.80 9.04
C GLY A 18 -14.40 4.70 9.98
N GLN A 19 -15.34 3.81 10.28
CA GLN A 19 -15.12 2.70 11.19
C GLN A 19 -14.59 1.50 10.42
N ALA A 20 -13.54 0.88 10.93
CA ALA A 20 -12.99 -0.35 10.40
C ALA A 20 -12.89 -1.38 11.53
N GLU A 21 -12.86 -2.64 11.17
CA GLU A 21 -12.75 -3.74 12.13
C GLU A 21 -11.34 -4.33 12.12
N GLU A 22 -10.62 -4.19 11.00
CA GLU A 22 -9.25 -4.63 10.86
C GLU A 22 -8.55 -3.84 9.74
N LEU A 23 -7.28 -3.55 9.94
CA LEU A 23 -6.40 -3.00 8.91
C LEU A 23 -5.14 -3.85 8.89
N ILE A 24 -4.80 -4.38 7.70
CA ILE A 24 -3.54 -5.08 7.48
C ILE A 24 -2.74 -4.27 6.48
N VAL A 25 -1.49 -3.95 6.81
CA VAL A 25 -0.59 -3.21 5.92
C VAL A 25 0.82 -3.77 5.98
N ARG A 26 1.58 -3.55 4.91
CA ARG A 26 3.00 -3.86 4.86
C ARG A 26 3.79 -2.69 5.41
N THR A 27 4.51 -2.91 6.52
CA THR A 27 5.49 -1.96 7.03
C THR A 27 6.88 -2.35 6.51
N THR A 28 7.88 -1.52 6.78
CA THR A 28 9.27 -1.86 6.45
C THR A 28 9.77 -3.07 7.23
N GLY A 29 9.13 -3.40 8.35
CA GLY A 29 9.44 -4.59 9.15
C GLY A 29 8.58 -5.81 8.85
N GLY A 30 7.64 -5.71 7.89
CA GLY A 30 6.73 -6.78 7.53
C GLY A 30 5.27 -6.40 7.69
N ASP A 31 4.37 -7.35 7.51
CA ASP A 31 2.94 -7.13 7.63
C ASP A 31 2.52 -6.94 9.08
N VAL A 32 1.62 -6.00 9.31
CA VAL A 32 1.05 -5.69 10.63
C VAL A 32 -0.47 -5.68 10.51
N ALA A 33 -1.13 -6.32 11.47
CA ALA A 33 -2.58 -6.27 11.59
C ALA A 33 -2.97 -5.37 12.77
N ILE A 34 -3.83 -4.39 12.49
CA ILE A 34 -4.34 -3.45 13.49
C ILE A 34 -5.79 -3.80 13.77
N LEU A 35 -6.09 -4.03 15.03
CA LEU A 35 -7.45 -4.27 15.55
C LEU A 35 -7.79 -3.18 16.56
N ALA A 36 -9.04 -3.15 17.02
CA ALA A 36 -9.47 -2.20 18.05
C ALA A 36 -8.58 -2.31 19.29
N ARG A 37 -8.31 -1.18 19.92
CA ARG A 37 -7.50 -1.08 21.14
C ARG A 37 -6.02 -1.46 20.93
N HIS A 38 -5.55 -1.37 19.70
CA HIS A 38 -4.13 -1.55 19.43
C HIS A 38 -3.33 -0.52 20.23
N ILE A 39 -2.18 -0.95 20.74
CA ILE A 39 -1.28 -0.03 21.46
C ILE A 39 -0.81 1.08 20.53
N ASP A 40 -0.38 2.18 21.11
CA ASP A 40 0.20 3.29 20.35
C ASP A 40 1.39 2.77 19.55
N TYR A 41 1.43 3.16 18.27
CA TYR A 41 2.38 2.56 17.34
C TYR A 41 2.60 3.48 16.16
N VAL A 42 3.84 3.59 15.71
CA VAL A 42 4.20 4.35 14.50
C VAL A 42 5.14 3.48 13.68
N ALA A 43 4.88 3.38 12.39
CA ALA A 43 5.72 2.59 11.49
C ALA A 43 5.81 3.23 10.11
N ALA A 44 6.96 3.08 9.48
CA ALA A 44 7.12 3.41 8.07
C ALA A 44 6.51 2.29 7.22
N LEU A 45 5.79 2.68 6.18
CA LEU A 45 5.16 1.74 5.25
C LEU A 45 6.15 1.29 4.18
N GLY A 46 6.06 0.00 3.84
CA GLY A 46 6.76 -0.56 2.70
C GLY A 46 5.88 -0.53 1.44
N MET A 47 6.15 -1.41 0.52
CA MET A 47 5.35 -1.59 -0.69
C MET A 47 4.61 -2.91 -0.59
N GLY A 48 3.29 -2.87 -0.55
CA GLY A 48 2.53 -4.09 -0.41
C GLY A 48 1.03 -3.88 -0.48
N ARG A 49 0.32 -4.94 -0.11
CA ARG A 49 -1.12 -4.94 -0.06
C ARG A 49 -1.61 -4.37 1.27
N ALA A 50 -2.62 -3.52 1.20
CA ALA A 50 -3.40 -3.12 2.36
C ALA A 50 -4.75 -3.83 2.31
N VAL A 51 -5.25 -4.22 3.47
CA VAL A 51 -6.57 -4.83 3.61
C VAL A 51 -7.35 -4.05 4.64
N VAL A 52 -8.53 -3.58 4.26
CA VAL A 52 -9.46 -2.88 5.17
C VAL A 52 -10.72 -3.72 5.29
N VAL A 53 -11.03 -4.12 6.52
CA VAL A 53 -12.28 -4.83 6.83
C VAL A 53 -13.22 -3.83 7.50
N SER A 54 -14.39 -3.61 6.89
CA SER A 54 -15.36 -2.60 7.33
C SER A 54 -16.76 -3.07 6.96
N ASN A 55 -17.69 -2.99 7.91
CA ASN A 55 -19.10 -3.39 7.70
C ASN A 55 -19.26 -4.81 7.16
N GLY A 56 -18.43 -5.73 7.64
CA GLY A 56 -18.45 -7.13 7.19
C GLY A 56 -17.88 -7.36 5.80
N GLY A 57 -17.42 -6.32 5.11
CA GLY A 57 -16.79 -6.39 3.80
C GLY A 57 -15.29 -6.24 3.89
N ARG A 58 -14.60 -6.77 2.90
CA ARG A 58 -13.15 -6.72 2.80
C ARG A 58 -12.76 -6.03 1.50
N ARG A 59 -11.92 -5.00 1.60
CA ARG A 59 -11.36 -4.31 0.44
C ARG A 59 -9.85 -4.37 0.50
N THR A 60 -9.23 -4.57 -0.66
CA THR A 60 -7.77 -4.57 -0.79
C THR A 60 -7.30 -3.39 -1.63
N ALA A 61 -6.06 -2.99 -1.38
CA ALA A 61 -5.45 -1.85 -2.08
C ALA A 61 -3.94 -2.07 -2.23
N ALA A 62 -3.36 -1.42 -3.23
CA ALA A 62 -1.91 -1.28 -3.33
C ALA A 62 -1.52 -0.06 -2.49
N CYS A 63 -0.70 -0.30 -1.47
CA CYS A 63 -0.27 0.73 -0.53
C CYS A 63 1.26 0.82 -0.59
N ILE A 64 1.77 1.98 -0.99
CA ILE A 64 3.18 2.14 -1.30
C ILE A 64 3.73 3.35 -0.56
N GLY A 65 4.64 3.09 0.37
CA GLY A 65 5.33 4.11 1.15
C GLY A 65 4.42 4.86 2.12
N GLY A 66 5.00 5.73 2.91
CA GLY A 66 4.28 6.56 3.87
C GLY A 66 4.40 6.08 5.31
N MET A 67 3.40 6.41 6.11
CA MET A 67 3.42 6.17 7.56
C MET A 67 2.10 5.61 8.05
N LEU A 68 2.20 4.79 9.09
CA LEU A 68 1.06 4.32 9.89
C LEU A 68 1.21 4.88 11.30
N SER A 69 0.13 5.42 11.84
CA SER A 69 0.10 5.93 13.21
C SER A 69 -1.12 5.39 13.95
N VAL A 70 -0.89 4.84 15.13
CA VAL A 70 -1.93 4.45 16.07
C VAL A 70 -1.72 5.24 17.35
N SER A 71 -2.69 6.03 17.76
CA SER A 71 -2.60 6.87 18.97
C SER A 71 -3.96 6.98 19.64
N GLY A 72 -4.04 6.55 20.89
CA GLY A 72 -5.28 6.57 21.64
C GLY A 72 -6.43 5.82 20.97
N GLY A 73 -6.13 4.74 20.26
CA GLY A 73 -7.11 3.96 19.51
C GLY A 73 -7.47 4.53 18.14
N GLU A 74 -7.02 5.73 17.80
CA GLU A 74 -7.21 6.33 16.49
C GLU A 74 -6.12 5.85 15.53
N VAL A 75 -6.53 5.39 14.35
CA VAL A 75 -5.61 4.83 13.35
C VAL A 75 -5.57 5.75 12.14
N THR A 76 -4.39 6.23 11.80
CA THR A 76 -4.18 7.09 10.64
C THR A 76 -3.15 6.46 9.73
N LEU A 77 -3.55 6.24 8.48
CA LEU A 77 -2.68 5.73 7.43
C LEU A 77 -2.41 6.87 6.45
N VAL A 78 -1.14 7.20 6.25
CA VAL A 78 -0.74 8.28 5.35
C VAL A 78 0.22 7.71 4.30
N PRO A 79 -0.32 6.96 3.33
CA PRO A 79 0.51 6.38 2.28
C PRO A 79 0.92 7.42 1.24
N THR A 80 2.08 7.21 0.63
CA THR A 80 2.48 8.03 -0.51
C THR A 80 1.58 7.74 -1.70
N THR A 81 1.29 6.46 -1.94
CA THR A 81 0.36 6.02 -2.99
C THR A 81 -0.59 4.98 -2.42
N PHE A 82 -1.87 5.13 -2.70
CA PHE A 82 -2.89 4.17 -2.28
C PHE A 82 -3.92 4.03 -3.39
N GLU A 83 -4.09 2.81 -3.87
CA GLU A 83 -5.05 2.52 -4.94
C GLU A 83 -5.88 1.30 -4.56
N TRP A 84 -7.21 1.48 -4.47
CA TRP A 84 -8.11 0.34 -4.29
C TRP A 84 -7.93 -0.64 -5.46
N ALA A 85 -8.01 -1.94 -5.18
CA ALA A 85 -7.77 -2.99 -6.17
C ALA A 85 -8.60 -2.83 -7.44
N ASP A 86 -9.86 -2.45 -7.29
CA ASP A 86 -10.79 -2.26 -8.42
C ASP A 86 -10.53 -0.97 -9.22
N LYS A 87 -9.65 -0.10 -8.74
CA LYS A 87 -9.27 1.15 -9.40
C LYS A 87 -7.90 1.09 -10.06
N ILE A 88 -7.16 -0.01 -9.90
CA ILE A 88 -5.82 -0.15 -10.47
C ILE A 88 -5.91 -0.32 -11.98
N ASP A 89 -5.14 0.50 -12.69
CA ASP A 89 -4.96 0.37 -14.14
C ASP A 89 -3.92 -0.71 -14.41
N VAL A 90 -4.39 -1.93 -14.68
CA VAL A 90 -3.54 -3.11 -14.88
C VAL A 90 -2.65 -2.95 -16.13
N ALA A 91 -3.19 -2.38 -17.20
CA ALA A 91 -2.42 -2.18 -18.43
C ALA A 91 -1.24 -1.22 -18.21
N ARG A 92 -1.47 -0.16 -17.44
CA ARG A 92 -0.41 0.78 -17.07
C ARG A 92 0.64 0.13 -16.19
N ALA A 93 0.22 -0.70 -15.22
CA ALA A 93 1.14 -1.44 -14.36
C ALA A 93 1.98 -2.42 -15.17
N GLU A 94 1.39 -3.12 -16.13
CA GLU A 94 2.10 -4.03 -17.02
C GLU A 94 3.12 -3.30 -17.90
N ALA A 95 2.75 -2.16 -18.46
CA ALA A 95 3.66 -1.33 -19.26
C ALA A 95 4.84 -0.84 -18.41
N ALA A 96 4.58 -0.43 -17.17
CA ALA A 96 5.64 0.00 -16.24
C ALA A 96 6.58 -1.16 -15.90
N ARG A 97 6.05 -2.37 -15.72
CA ARG A 97 6.85 -3.57 -15.47
C ARG A 97 7.79 -3.86 -16.64
N GLU A 98 7.27 -3.86 -17.85
CA GLU A 98 8.06 -4.12 -19.05
C GLU A 98 9.18 -3.10 -19.21
N LYS A 99 8.86 -1.83 -19.01
CA LYS A 99 9.84 -0.74 -19.12
C LYS A 99 10.95 -0.88 -18.08
N ALA A 100 10.59 -1.20 -16.84
CA ALA A 100 11.56 -1.39 -15.77
C ALA A 100 12.46 -2.60 -16.04
N GLU A 101 11.91 -3.70 -16.53
CA GLU A 101 12.70 -4.89 -16.87
C GLU A 101 13.71 -4.62 -17.99
N LYS A 102 13.35 -3.80 -18.98
CA LYS A 102 14.29 -3.40 -20.05
C LYS A 102 15.50 -2.66 -19.47
N VAL A 103 15.26 -1.75 -18.52
CA VAL A 103 16.37 -1.02 -17.88
C VAL A 103 17.24 -1.98 -17.09
N LEU A 104 16.66 -2.93 -16.35
CA LEU A 104 17.42 -3.91 -15.58
C LEU A 104 18.29 -4.83 -16.43
N HIS A 105 17.94 -5.04 -17.70
CA HIS A 105 18.72 -5.84 -18.64
C HIS A 105 19.67 -5.00 -19.52
N ASP A 106 19.67 -3.69 -19.35
CA ASP A 106 20.54 -2.80 -20.11
C ASP A 106 21.95 -2.78 -19.49
N LYS A 107 22.92 -3.23 -20.24
CA LYS A 107 24.33 -3.26 -19.80
C LYS A 107 24.93 -1.89 -19.58
N ASN A 108 24.34 -0.85 -20.17
CA ASN A 108 24.83 0.52 -20.09
C ASN A 108 24.11 1.34 -19.02
N ALA A 109 23.16 0.74 -18.29
CA ALA A 109 22.43 1.43 -17.24
C ALA A 109 23.35 1.73 -16.06
N SER A 110 23.23 2.93 -15.49
CA SER A 110 23.96 3.31 -14.28
C SER A 110 23.38 2.61 -13.05
N ASP A 111 24.12 2.60 -11.94
CA ASP A 111 23.63 2.07 -10.67
C ASP A 111 22.35 2.79 -10.22
N THR A 112 22.28 4.11 -10.42
CA THR A 112 21.09 4.89 -10.12
C THR A 112 19.91 4.46 -10.97
N ASP A 113 20.10 4.25 -12.28
CA ASP A 113 19.07 3.76 -13.19
C ASP A 113 18.55 2.40 -12.77
N LEU A 114 19.45 1.50 -12.36
CA LEU A 114 19.07 0.16 -11.90
C LEU A 114 18.25 0.20 -10.62
N ARG A 115 18.62 1.05 -9.66
CA ARG A 115 17.86 1.20 -8.41
C ARG A 115 16.45 1.75 -8.67
N LEU A 116 16.35 2.77 -9.52
CA LEU A 116 15.05 3.35 -9.89
C LEU A 116 14.17 2.32 -10.60
N ALA A 117 14.77 1.53 -11.49
CA ALA A 117 14.05 0.48 -12.22
C ALA A 117 13.56 -0.62 -11.28
N GLU A 118 14.38 -1.04 -10.30
CA GLU A 118 13.97 -2.02 -9.31
C GLU A 118 12.77 -1.53 -8.49
N ALA A 119 12.80 -0.27 -8.06
CA ALA A 119 11.68 0.31 -7.31
C ALA A 119 10.42 0.38 -8.17
N LYS A 120 10.53 0.79 -9.42
CA LYS A 120 9.40 0.84 -10.36
C LYS A 120 8.83 -0.55 -10.64
N LEU A 121 9.70 -1.53 -10.81
CA LEU A 121 9.29 -2.93 -11.00
C LEU A 121 8.53 -3.44 -9.79
N HIS A 122 9.03 -3.21 -8.58
CA HIS A 122 8.37 -3.64 -7.36
C HIS A 122 6.98 -3.03 -7.23
N ARG A 123 6.85 -1.72 -7.47
CA ARG A 123 5.54 -1.04 -7.45
C ARG A 123 4.56 -1.63 -8.47
N ALA A 124 5.05 -1.88 -9.68
CA ALA A 124 4.23 -2.48 -10.74
C ALA A 124 3.76 -3.89 -10.36
N LEU A 125 4.64 -4.71 -9.79
CA LEU A 125 4.30 -6.06 -9.36
C LEU A 125 3.28 -6.06 -8.21
N VAL A 126 3.41 -5.14 -7.27
CA VAL A 126 2.43 -4.97 -6.17
C VAL A 126 1.07 -4.63 -6.75
N ARG A 127 0.99 -3.66 -7.67
CA ARG A 127 -0.28 -3.28 -8.31
C ARG A 127 -0.92 -4.45 -9.05
N LYS A 128 -0.13 -5.18 -9.82
CA LYS A 128 -0.63 -6.34 -10.56
C LYS A 128 -1.14 -7.43 -9.63
N SER A 129 -0.38 -7.74 -8.58
CA SER A 129 -0.76 -8.74 -7.58
C SER A 129 -2.07 -8.37 -6.89
N VAL A 130 -2.19 -7.12 -6.46
CA VAL A 130 -3.40 -6.65 -5.76
C VAL A 130 -4.60 -6.69 -6.70
N ALA A 131 -4.46 -6.22 -7.93
CA ALA A 131 -5.55 -6.20 -8.90
C ALA A 131 -6.04 -7.61 -9.27
N SER A 132 -5.12 -8.58 -9.34
CA SER A 132 -5.48 -9.97 -9.71
C SER A 132 -6.17 -10.76 -8.58
N ASN A 133 -6.13 -10.24 -7.36
CA ASN A 133 -6.73 -10.89 -6.18
C ASN A 133 -8.01 -10.17 -5.70
N LEU A 134 -8.72 -9.59 -6.64
CA LEU A 134 -10.00 -8.93 -6.36
C LEU A 134 -11.09 -9.91 -5.90
#